data_6ab55f40bb692e459fecdc1960247d02
#
_entry.id   6ab55f40bb692e459fecdc1960247d02
#
_cell.length_a   1.000
_cell.length_b   1.000
_cell.length_c   1.000
_cell.angle_alpha   90.00
_cell.angle_beta   90.00
_cell.angle_gamma   90.00
#
_symmetry.space_group_name_H-M   'P 1'
#
loop_
_entity.id
_entity.type
_entity.pdbx_description
1 polymer ?
#
loop_
_entity_poly.entity_id
_entity_poly.type
_entity_poly.pdbx_seq_one_letter_code
_entity_poly.pdbx_strand_id
1 'polypeptide(L)'
;DHPEMNGNSIPQILITSDERILFATDWGVYEYQEDKDDFLCHGGENTGNVMPRTAIKSLFEDDRGDIWIGTWDAGLYRYEKKTGKYFRYPRLNEQNSAHYVFQDSQKNIWVGTWRGGLVLLKDAYQPDKTTWITYRYDEKNPAGISDDIIYALSEDLNTHSLWVGTRKGLSVLPLTGNYTGAETFSNYYPSESDSSIASDEVASLLRDRQGLMWVGMIGGGVNKVSPRKADFYWDQLLEVKRMLKTTSVRSILLDDEG
;
A
#
# COMPACT_ATOMS: atom_id res chain seq x y z
N ASP A 1 -13.19 19.17 20.62
CA ASP A 1 -13.37 19.71 19.25
C ASP A 1 -12.02 20.32 18.83
N HIS A 2 -11.26 19.61 18.03
CA HIS A 2 -10.02 20.10 17.43
C HIS A 2 -10.33 20.72 16.06
N PRO A 3 -10.49 22.03 15.96
CA PRO A 3 -10.88 22.67 14.71
C PRO A 3 -9.85 22.55 13.59
N GLU A 4 -8.65 22.06 13.92
CA GLU A 4 -7.57 21.85 12.96
C GLU A 4 -7.63 20.50 12.24
N MET A 5 -8.34 19.52 12.77
CA MET A 5 -8.63 18.26 12.07
C MET A 5 -9.86 18.41 11.16
N ASN A 6 -9.83 19.36 10.23
CA ASN A 6 -10.89 19.54 9.23
C ASN A 6 -10.98 18.43 8.17
N GLY A 7 -10.15 17.38 8.28
CA GLY A 7 -10.19 16.21 7.41
C GLY A 7 -11.29 15.24 7.85
N ASN A 8 -12.35 15.13 7.06
CA ASN A 8 -13.41 14.15 7.34
C ASN A 8 -13.04 12.70 6.95
N SER A 9 -11.81 12.47 6.48
CA SER A 9 -11.35 11.17 6.02
C SER A 9 -10.00 10.84 6.67
N ILE A 10 -9.95 9.65 7.29
CA ILE A 10 -8.72 9.08 7.85
C ILE A 10 -8.49 7.74 7.13
N PRO A 11 -7.78 7.75 5.96
CA PRO A 11 -7.55 6.54 5.18
C PRO A 11 -6.72 5.50 5.91
N GLN A 12 -5.82 5.94 6.79
CA GLN A 12 -4.93 5.03 7.50
C GLN A 12 -4.49 5.60 8.84
N ILE A 13 -4.31 4.70 9.80
CA ILE A 13 -3.65 4.94 11.09
C ILE A 13 -2.41 4.06 11.13
N LEU A 14 -1.27 4.62 11.50
CA LEU A 14 -0.01 3.89 11.67
C LEU A 14 0.44 3.99 13.13
N ILE A 15 0.65 2.85 13.77
CA ILE A 15 1.37 2.77 15.04
C ILE A 15 2.81 2.43 14.69
N THR A 16 3.73 3.32 15.04
CA THR A 16 5.16 3.16 14.74
C THR A 16 5.84 2.23 15.74
N SER A 17 7.02 1.74 15.39
CA SER A 17 7.82 0.86 16.26
C SER A 17 8.25 1.52 17.58
N ASP A 18 8.20 2.85 17.68
CA ASP A 18 8.40 3.65 18.87
C ASP A 18 7.09 4.17 19.50
N GLU A 19 5.99 3.46 19.23
CA GLU A 19 4.65 3.63 19.82
C GLU A 19 3.95 4.96 19.50
N ARG A 20 4.43 5.74 18.53
CA ARG A 20 3.70 6.93 18.06
C ARG A 20 2.50 6.54 17.24
N ILE A 21 1.39 7.25 17.39
CA ILE A 21 0.17 7.04 16.62
C ILE A 21 0.04 8.15 15.59
N LEU A 22 0.21 7.79 14.32
CA LEU A 22 0.14 8.71 13.18
C LEU A 22 -1.16 8.50 12.39
N PHE A 23 -1.79 9.61 12.02
CA PHE A 23 -3.02 9.63 11.25
C PHE A 23 -2.77 10.24 9.88
N ALA A 24 -3.02 9.47 8.83
CA ALA A 24 -3.16 10.00 7.47
C ALA A 24 -4.51 10.71 7.37
N THR A 25 -4.51 11.97 6.95
CA THR A 25 -5.75 12.75 6.79
C THR A 25 -5.78 13.50 5.46
N ASP A 26 -6.90 14.11 5.12
CA ASP A 26 -7.00 14.95 3.92
C ASP A 26 -6.20 16.27 4.01
N TRP A 27 -5.63 16.59 5.19
CA TRP A 27 -4.89 17.83 5.46
C TRP A 27 -3.46 17.64 5.95
N GLY A 28 -2.92 16.43 5.89
CA GLY A 28 -1.57 16.15 6.35
C GLY A 28 -1.49 14.94 7.27
N VAL A 29 -0.33 14.77 7.88
CA VAL A 29 -0.10 13.76 8.92
C VAL A 29 -0.31 14.40 10.28
N TYR A 30 -1.10 13.76 11.13
CA TYR A 30 -1.27 14.13 12.52
C TYR A 30 -0.68 13.05 13.42
N GLU A 31 -0.07 13.47 14.53
CA GLU A 31 0.44 12.61 15.58
C GLU A 31 -0.33 12.86 16.87
N TYR A 32 -0.85 11.81 17.48
CA TYR A 32 -1.50 11.92 18.78
C TYR A 32 -0.46 12.08 19.88
N GLN A 33 -0.65 13.07 20.74
CA GLN A 33 0.19 13.37 21.90
C GLN A 33 -0.57 13.00 23.18
N GLU A 34 -0.28 11.82 23.71
CA GLU A 34 -1.01 11.27 24.87
C GLU A 34 -0.91 12.15 26.12
N ASP A 35 0.26 12.77 26.35
CA ASP A 35 0.51 13.65 27.50
C ASP A 35 -0.35 14.91 27.52
N LYS A 36 -0.84 15.35 26.35
CA LYS A 36 -1.66 16.56 26.18
C LYS A 36 -3.09 16.25 25.77
N ASP A 37 -3.40 15.01 25.46
CA ASP A 37 -4.65 14.61 24.81
C ASP A 37 -4.98 15.50 23.60
N ASP A 38 -3.97 15.69 22.73
CA ASP A 38 -4.03 16.61 21.59
C ASP A 38 -3.33 16.04 20.37
N PHE A 39 -3.44 16.72 19.22
CA PHE A 39 -2.83 16.32 17.96
C PHE A 39 -1.79 17.32 17.48
N LEU A 40 -0.60 16.82 17.14
CA LEU A 40 0.45 17.59 16.47
C LEU A 40 0.33 17.38 14.95
N CYS A 41 0.13 18.47 14.19
CA CYS A 41 0.15 18.43 12.74
C CYS A 41 1.61 18.45 12.22
N HIS A 42 1.98 17.44 11.46
CA HIS A 42 3.23 17.39 10.70
C HIS A 42 3.00 17.99 9.31
N GLY A 43 3.28 19.25 9.17
CA GLY A 43 3.13 19.98 7.90
C GLY A 43 2.74 21.45 8.12
N GLY A 44 3.16 22.35 7.24
CA GLY A 44 2.82 23.77 7.35
C GLY A 44 3.84 24.68 6.65
N GLU A 45 3.44 25.94 6.44
CA GLU A 45 4.00 26.81 5.40
C GLU A 45 5.38 27.44 5.67
N ASN A 46 6.13 27.21 6.73
CA ASN A 46 7.19 28.15 7.07
C ASN A 46 8.58 27.64 7.40
N THR A 47 8.90 26.38 7.12
CA THR A 47 10.29 25.93 7.25
C THR A 47 10.67 25.11 6.02
N GLY A 48 11.70 25.48 5.28
CA GLY A 48 12.12 24.82 4.02
C GLY A 48 12.40 23.32 4.08
N ASN A 49 11.84 22.63 5.05
CA ASN A 49 11.95 21.21 5.32
C ASN A 49 10.59 20.57 5.66
N VAL A 50 9.49 21.12 5.17
CA VAL A 50 8.14 20.74 5.62
C VAL A 50 7.38 20.06 4.49
N MET A 51 6.65 19.04 4.86
CA MET A 51 5.67 18.39 4.02
C MET A 51 4.48 19.35 3.79
N PRO A 52 3.99 19.53 2.55
CA PRO A 52 2.84 20.39 2.30
C PRO A 52 1.58 19.81 2.95
N ARG A 53 0.63 20.68 3.29
CA ARG A 53 -0.72 20.25 3.67
C ARG A 53 -1.41 19.72 2.43
N THR A 54 -1.63 18.42 2.40
CA THR A 54 -2.22 17.69 1.28
C THR A 54 -2.90 16.42 1.77
N ALA A 55 -3.75 15.83 0.95
CA ALA A 55 -4.40 14.56 1.26
C ALA A 55 -3.37 13.41 1.29
N ILE A 56 -3.20 12.84 2.47
CA ILE A 56 -2.34 11.67 2.68
C ILE A 56 -3.14 10.41 2.37
N LYS A 57 -2.55 9.49 1.64
CA LYS A 57 -3.17 8.23 1.25
C LYS A 57 -2.55 7.02 1.93
N SER A 58 -1.25 7.06 2.21
CA SER A 58 -0.59 6.00 2.95
C SER A 58 0.53 6.50 3.85
N LEU A 59 0.72 5.77 4.95
CA LEU A 59 1.84 5.87 5.87
C LEU A 59 2.48 4.49 5.99
N PHE A 60 3.80 4.43 5.91
CA PHE A 60 4.54 3.19 6.06
C PHE A 60 5.85 3.44 6.80
N GLU A 61 6.10 2.70 7.89
CA GLU A 61 7.39 2.71 8.58
C GLU A 61 8.28 1.62 7.99
N ASP A 62 9.46 2.00 7.52
CA ASP A 62 10.43 1.06 6.98
C ASP A 62 11.33 0.45 8.09
N ASP A 63 12.21 -0.46 7.69
CA ASP A 63 13.13 -1.17 8.60
C ASP A 63 14.19 -0.26 9.28
N ARG A 64 14.29 1.02 8.86
CA ARG A 64 15.14 2.05 9.50
C ARG A 64 14.37 2.90 10.49
N GLY A 65 13.05 2.72 10.55
CA GLY A 65 12.12 3.55 11.30
C GLY A 65 11.80 4.87 10.60
N ASP A 66 12.15 5.03 9.32
CA ASP A 66 11.76 6.18 8.52
C ASP A 66 10.29 6.03 8.10
N ILE A 67 9.56 7.15 8.08
CA ILE A 67 8.15 7.13 7.68
C ILE A 67 8.01 7.59 6.23
N TRP A 68 7.52 6.68 5.39
CA TRP A 68 7.14 6.97 4.02
C TRP A 68 5.71 7.48 3.97
N ILE A 69 5.49 8.57 3.24
CA ILE A 69 4.24 9.30 3.22
C ILE A 69 3.79 9.43 1.77
N GLY A 70 2.76 8.68 1.43
CA GLY A 70 2.13 8.73 0.13
C GLY A 70 0.99 9.74 0.11
N THR A 71 0.97 10.60 -0.92
CA THR A 71 -0.04 11.65 -1.06
C THR A 71 -0.90 11.47 -2.32
N TRP A 72 -2.03 12.16 -2.36
CA TRP A 72 -2.93 12.10 -3.51
C TRP A 72 -2.36 12.78 -4.76
N ASP A 73 -1.71 13.95 -4.60
CA ASP A 73 -1.30 14.81 -5.72
C ASP A 73 0.06 15.51 -5.51
N ALA A 74 0.63 15.42 -4.31
CA ALA A 74 1.92 16.05 -3.99
C ALA A 74 3.11 15.09 -4.13
N GLY A 75 2.86 13.81 -4.43
CA GLY A 75 3.88 12.77 -4.64
C GLY A 75 4.24 12.01 -3.39
N LEU A 76 5.48 11.58 -3.31
CA LEU A 76 6.03 10.76 -2.25
C LEU A 76 6.98 11.58 -1.37
N TYR A 77 6.85 11.39 -0.07
CA TYR A 77 7.76 11.96 0.92
C TYR A 77 8.30 10.87 1.84
N ARG A 78 9.46 11.13 2.45
CA ARG A 78 10.03 10.32 3.51
C ARG A 78 10.45 11.24 4.67
N TYR A 79 9.97 10.95 5.86
CA TYR A 79 10.48 11.51 7.10
C TYR A 79 11.61 10.62 7.61
N GLU A 80 12.82 11.16 7.67
CA GLU A 80 13.98 10.46 8.20
C GLU A 80 14.02 10.60 9.72
N LYS A 81 13.78 9.51 10.44
CA LYS A 81 13.72 9.49 11.91
C LYS A 81 14.98 10.01 12.56
N LYS A 82 16.14 9.64 12.03
CA LYS A 82 17.45 10.01 12.59
C LYS A 82 17.71 11.51 12.60
N THR A 83 17.26 12.26 11.61
CA THR A 83 17.55 13.69 11.43
C THR A 83 16.34 14.58 11.61
N GLY A 84 15.14 14.01 11.67
CA GLY A 84 13.87 14.76 11.73
C GLY A 84 13.56 15.50 10.42
N LYS A 85 14.19 15.12 9.31
CA LYS A 85 14.03 15.80 8.03
C LYS A 85 13.05 15.09 7.13
N TYR A 86 12.31 15.90 6.34
CA TYR A 86 11.48 15.43 5.24
C TYR A 86 12.24 15.52 3.93
N PHE A 87 12.13 14.45 3.13
CA PHE A 87 12.65 14.40 1.78
C PHE A 87 11.48 14.24 0.82
N ARG A 88 11.45 15.06 -0.22
CA ARG A 88 10.50 14.95 -1.30
C ARG A 88 11.14 14.17 -2.45
N TYR A 89 10.38 13.24 -3.02
CA TYR A 89 10.82 12.47 -4.18
C TYR A 89 10.35 13.13 -5.49
N PRO A 90 11.09 12.91 -6.60
CA PRO A 90 10.68 13.36 -7.91
C PRO A 90 9.28 12.81 -8.27
N ARG A 91 8.64 13.46 -9.24
CA ARG A 91 7.30 13.10 -9.69
C ARG A 91 7.27 11.66 -10.23
N LEU A 92 6.39 10.84 -9.66
CA LEU A 92 6.27 9.41 -10.00
C LEU A 92 5.41 9.15 -11.24
N ASN A 93 4.40 9.99 -11.47
CA ASN A 93 3.44 9.87 -12.56
C ASN A 93 2.81 11.25 -12.89
N GLU A 94 1.92 11.30 -13.89
CA GLU A 94 1.28 12.55 -14.30
C GLU A 94 0.44 13.19 -13.19
N GLN A 95 -0.29 12.41 -12.41
CA GLN A 95 -1.07 12.86 -11.26
C GLN A 95 -0.21 13.15 -10.04
N ASN A 96 1.05 12.72 -10.04
CA ASN A 96 1.96 12.79 -8.91
C ASN A 96 1.39 12.12 -7.64
N SER A 97 0.63 11.04 -7.81
CA SER A 97 0.04 10.29 -6.72
C SER A 97 0.97 9.19 -6.21
N ALA A 98 1.04 9.03 -4.89
CA ALA A 98 1.60 7.86 -4.22
C ALA A 98 0.49 7.32 -3.31
N HIS A 99 -0.21 6.28 -3.76
CA HIS A 99 -1.45 5.82 -3.12
C HIS A 99 -1.19 4.77 -2.05
N TYR A 100 -0.16 3.96 -2.23
CA TYR A 100 0.27 2.93 -1.29
C TYR A 100 1.79 2.80 -1.31
N VAL A 101 2.42 2.68 -0.14
CA VAL A 101 3.88 2.48 -0.03
C VAL A 101 4.16 1.21 0.74
N PHE A 102 5.13 0.44 0.29
CA PHE A 102 5.50 -0.84 0.88
C PHE A 102 7.01 -1.10 0.74
N GLN A 103 7.64 -1.67 1.76
CA GLN A 103 8.99 -2.20 1.69
C GLN A 103 8.96 -3.73 1.68
N ASP A 104 9.60 -4.35 0.69
CA ASP A 104 9.75 -5.80 0.64
C ASP A 104 10.89 -6.31 1.54
N SER A 105 10.99 -7.62 1.70
CA SER A 105 12.04 -8.27 2.51
C SER A 105 13.45 -8.02 1.99
N GLN A 106 13.60 -7.65 0.72
CA GLN A 106 14.86 -7.28 0.08
C GLN A 106 15.18 -5.79 0.24
N LYS A 107 14.35 -5.04 0.99
CA LYS A 107 14.48 -3.60 1.29
C LYS A 107 14.20 -2.69 0.09
N ASN A 108 13.53 -3.18 -0.93
CA ASN A 108 13.07 -2.36 -2.01
C ASN A 108 11.82 -1.57 -1.58
N ILE A 109 11.71 -0.33 -2.03
CA ILE A 109 10.53 0.51 -1.81
C ILE A 109 9.65 0.48 -3.05
N TRP A 110 8.45 -0.03 -2.87
CA TRP A 110 7.41 -0.11 -3.88
C TRP A 110 6.33 0.93 -3.63
N VAL A 111 5.85 1.55 -4.70
CA VAL A 111 4.80 2.56 -4.63
C VAL A 111 3.68 2.20 -5.58
N GLY A 112 2.52 1.93 -5.04
CA GLY A 112 1.29 1.82 -5.79
C GLY A 112 0.74 3.22 -6.08
N THR A 113 0.33 3.48 -7.30
CA THR A 113 -0.16 4.80 -7.72
C THR A 113 -1.61 4.77 -8.16
N TRP A 114 -2.22 5.93 -8.24
CA TRP A 114 -3.52 6.11 -8.89
C TRP A 114 -3.29 6.42 -10.37
N ARG A 115 -3.60 5.46 -11.25
CA ARG A 115 -3.44 5.57 -12.72
C ARG A 115 -2.00 5.69 -13.22
N GLY A 116 -1.00 5.36 -12.42
CA GLY A 116 0.41 5.40 -12.82
C GLY A 116 1.09 4.03 -12.75
N GLY A 117 0.34 2.98 -12.38
CA GLY A 117 0.87 1.63 -12.22
C GLY A 117 1.65 1.43 -10.92
N LEU A 118 2.49 0.42 -10.91
CA LEU A 118 3.38 0.07 -9.81
C LEU A 118 4.78 0.64 -10.08
N VAL A 119 5.36 1.29 -9.08
CA VAL A 119 6.68 1.92 -9.17
C VAL A 119 7.63 1.28 -8.17
N LEU A 120 8.81 0.89 -8.62
CA LEU A 120 9.93 0.48 -7.79
C LEU A 120 10.95 1.62 -7.72
N LEU A 121 11.28 2.11 -6.53
CA LEU A 121 12.31 3.10 -6.34
C LEU A 121 13.70 2.45 -6.32
N LYS A 122 14.61 2.98 -7.13
CA LYS A 122 16.05 2.69 -7.09
C LYS A 122 16.76 3.78 -6.27
N ASP A 123 17.73 3.38 -5.46
CA ASP A 123 18.45 4.30 -4.56
C ASP A 123 17.51 5.12 -3.66
N ALA A 124 16.46 4.47 -3.14
CA ALA A 124 15.35 5.09 -2.44
C ALA A 124 15.76 6.02 -1.27
N TYR A 125 16.94 5.79 -0.66
CA TYR A 125 17.45 6.60 0.45
C TYR A 125 18.37 7.75 0.04
N GLN A 126 18.52 7.97 -1.27
CA GLN A 126 19.29 9.08 -1.85
C GLN A 126 18.37 9.91 -2.78
N PRO A 127 17.50 10.79 -2.24
CA PRO A 127 16.44 11.46 -3.01
C PRO A 127 16.92 12.16 -4.29
N ASP A 128 18.11 12.75 -4.24
CA ASP A 128 18.72 13.45 -5.40
C ASP A 128 19.21 12.50 -6.51
N LYS A 129 19.34 11.20 -6.21
CA LYS A 129 19.80 10.17 -7.15
C LYS A 129 18.74 9.13 -7.44
N THR A 130 17.60 9.19 -6.73
CA THR A 130 16.52 8.23 -6.89
C THR A 130 16.04 8.23 -8.34
N THR A 131 16.05 7.05 -8.93
CA THR A 131 15.35 6.73 -10.16
C THR A 131 14.30 5.67 -9.88
N TRP A 132 13.48 5.33 -10.87
CA TRP A 132 12.44 4.33 -10.69
C TRP A 132 12.22 3.49 -11.93
N ILE A 133 11.69 2.30 -11.70
CA ILE A 133 11.14 1.41 -12.70
C ILE A 133 9.62 1.46 -12.54
N THR A 134 8.90 1.60 -13.65
CA THR A 134 7.44 1.67 -13.64
C THR A 134 6.86 0.51 -14.42
N TYR A 135 5.95 -0.22 -13.81
CA TYR A 135 5.14 -1.27 -14.43
C TYR A 135 3.76 -0.69 -14.74
N ARG A 136 3.42 -0.67 -16.03
CA ARG A 136 2.16 -0.12 -16.54
C ARG A 136 1.32 -1.24 -17.17
N TYR A 137 0.02 -1.08 -17.04
CA TYR A 137 -0.90 -1.92 -17.80
C TYR A 137 -0.71 -1.68 -19.30
N ASP A 138 -0.59 -2.77 -20.05
CA ASP A 138 -0.58 -2.78 -21.51
C ASP A 138 -1.48 -3.92 -22.00
N GLU A 139 -2.54 -3.58 -22.72
CA GLU A 139 -3.48 -4.54 -23.29
C GLU A 139 -2.80 -5.58 -24.17
N LYS A 140 -1.67 -5.23 -24.80
CA LYS A 140 -0.89 -6.12 -25.66
C LYS A 140 0.05 -7.05 -24.90
N ASN A 141 0.23 -6.80 -23.60
CA ASN A 141 1.09 -7.61 -22.75
C ASN A 141 0.29 -8.27 -21.60
N PRO A 142 -0.33 -9.43 -21.83
CA PRO A 142 -1.13 -10.12 -20.81
C PRO A 142 -0.31 -10.61 -19.60
N ALA A 143 1.02 -10.65 -19.71
CA ALA A 143 1.93 -10.95 -18.61
C ALA A 143 2.43 -9.69 -17.88
N GLY A 144 1.95 -8.51 -18.24
CA GLY A 144 2.16 -7.27 -17.49
C GLY A 144 1.23 -7.17 -16.29
N ILE A 145 1.31 -6.05 -15.56
CA ILE A 145 0.40 -5.77 -14.44
C ILE A 145 -1.05 -5.61 -14.94
N SER A 146 -2.03 -6.04 -14.14
CA SER A 146 -3.44 -6.12 -14.56
C SER A 146 -4.16 -4.79 -14.68
N ASP A 147 -3.75 -3.73 -13.94
CA ASP A 147 -4.30 -2.37 -14.03
C ASP A 147 -3.29 -1.34 -13.52
N ASP A 148 -3.49 -0.08 -13.88
CA ASP A 148 -2.67 1.06 -13.44
C ASP A 148 -3.12 1.68 -12.11
N ILE A 149 -4.25 1.26 -11.56
CA ILE A 149 -4.72 1.70 -10.24
C ILE A 149 -4.37 0.62 -9.22
N ILE A 150 -3.47 0.95 -8.30
CA ILE A 150 -2.97 0.06 -7.27
C ILE A 150 -3.58 0.45 -5.93
N TYR A 151 -4.24 -0.51 -5.27
CA TYR A 151 -4.89 -0.30 -3.99
C TYR A 151 -4.10 -0.84 -2.80
N ALA A 152 -3.40 -1.97 -2.97
CA ALA A 152 -2.71 -2.63 -1.88
C ALA A 152 -1.47 -3.38 -2.37
N LEU A 153 -0.48 -3.50 -1.49
CA LEU A 153 0.74 -4.29 -1.69
C LEU A 153 0.97 -5.17 -0.45
N SER A 154 1.41 -6.39 -0.68
CA SER A 154 1.84 -7.30 0.39
C SER A 154 2.86 -8.29 -0.16
N GLU A 155 3.79 -8.75 0.66
CA GLU A 155 4.74 -9.80 0.26
C GLU A 155 4.32 -11.15 0.82
N ASP A 156 4.35 -12.17 -0.02
CA ASP A 156 4.39 -13.55 0.46
C ASP A 156 5.83 -14.02 0.59
N LEU A 157 6.28 -14.16 1.85
CA LEU A 157 7.63 -14.58 2.18
C LEU A 157 7.90 -16.05 1.84
N ASN A 158 6.88 -16.88 1.64
CA ASN A 158 7.06 -18.30 1.32
C ASN A 158 7.40 -18.51 -0.16
N THR A 159 6.77 -17.74 -1.04
CA THR A 159 6.99 -17.78 -2.48
C THR A 159 7.92 -16.68 -2.99
N HIS A 160 8.38 -15.80 -2.09
CA HIS A 160 9.17 -14.60 -2.43
C HIS A 160 8.52 -13.81 -3.57
N SER A 161 7.27 -13.40 -3.36
CA SER A 161 6.50 -12.69 -4.37
C SER A 161 5.77 -11.48 -3.79
N LEU A 162 5.71 -10.40 -4.57
CA LEU A 162 4.93 -9.21 -4.29
C LEU A 162 3.51 -9.41 -4.85
N TRP A 163 2.53 -9.31 -3.99
CA TRP A 163 1.12 -9.33 -4.32
C TRP A 163 0.63 -7.90 -4.49
N VAL A 164 -0.01 -7.64 -5.60
CA VAL A 164 -0.43 -6.30 -6.02
C VAL A 164 -1.93 -6.31 -6.24
N GLY A 165 -2.66 -5.74 -5.31
CA GLY A 165 -4.11 -5.53 -5.42
C GLY A 165 -4.41 -4.36 -6.33
N THR A 166 -5.14 -4.61 -7.41
CA THR A 166 -5.46 -3.60 -8.42
C THR A 166 -6.97 -3.43 -8.58
N ARG A 167 -7.37 -2.44 -9.38
CA ARG A 167 -8.76 -2.26 -9.76
C ARG A 167 -9.29 -3.38 -10.67
N LYS A 168 -8.41 -4.12 -11.35
CA LYS A 168 -8.77 -5.20 -12.27
C LYS A 168 -8.05 -6.50 -11.94
N GLY A 169 -8.23 -6.98 -10.71
CA GLY A 169 -7.70 -8.26 -10.26
C GLY A 169 -6.48 -8.15 -9.35
N LEU A 170 -5.88 -9.31 -9.13
CA LEU A 170 -4.67 -9.47 -8.35
C LEU A 170 -3.51 -9.80 -9.30
N SER A 171 -2.42 -9.05 -9.21
CA SER A 171 -1.16 -9.32 -9.91
C SER A 171 -0.12 -9.81 -8.90
N VAL A 172 0.65 -10.83 -9.25
CA VAL A 172 1.71 -11.39 -8.42
C VAL A 172 3.03 -11.34 -9.19
N LEU A 173 4.03 -10.66 -8.60
CA LEU A 173 5.36 -10.47 -9.16
C LEU A 173 6.39 -11.27 -8.37
N PRO A 174 7.17 -12.19 -8.96
CA PRO A 174 8.30 -12.82 -8.31
C PRO A 174 9.39 -11.82 -7.94
N LEU A 175 9.84 -11.84 -6.68
CA LEU A 175 10.90 -10.96 -6.18
C LEU A 175 12.27 -11.56 -6.49
N THR A 176 12.83 -11.26 -7.65
CA THR A 176 14.11 -11.81 -8.15
C THR A 176 15.33 -11.01 -7.73
N GLY A 177 15.15 -9.76 -7.26
CA GLY A 177 16.22 -8.83 -6.91
C GLY A 177 16.81 -8.04 -8.08
N ASN A 178 16.63 -8.50 -9.31
CA ASN A 178 17.08 -7.81 -10.52
C ASN A 178 15.86 -7.33 -11.31
N TYR A 179 15.57 -6.04 -11.21
CA TYR A 179 14.40 -5.46 -11.85
C TYR A 179 14.81 -4.55 -13.02
N THR A 180 14.18 -4.75 -14.16
CA THR A 180 14.46 -4.05 -15.43
C THR A 180 13.23 -3.32 -15.99
N GLY A 181 12.03 -3.65 -15.47
CA GLY A 181 10.74 -3.20 -15.98
C GLY A 181 10.11 -4.16 -16.98
N ALA A 182 10.79 -5.29 -17.29
CA ALA A 182 10.31 -6.33 -18.20
C ALA A 182 9.86 -7.62 -17.48
N GLU A 183 9.77 -7.58 -16.15
CA GLU A 183 9.34 -8.73 -15.34
C GLU A 183 7.88 -9.09 -15.65
N THR A 184 7.59 -10.38 -15.55
CA THR A 184 6.25 -10.93 -15.81
C THR A 184 5.47 -11.10 -14.51
N PHE A 185 4.18 -10.79 -14.59
CA PHE A 185 3.21 -10.98 -13.52
C PHE A 185 2.34 -12.22 -13.81
N SER A 186 1.95 -12.90 -12.75
CA SER A 186 0.83 -13.83 -12.77
C SER A 186 -0.43 -13.09 -12.36
N ASN A 187 -1.43 -13.03 -13.23
CA ASN A 187 -2.65 -12.27 -13.00
C ASN A 187 -3.84 -13.19 -12.70
N TYR A 188 -4.62 -12.82 -11.69
CA TYR A 188 -5.80 -13.54 -11.23
C TYR A 188 -7.03 -12.65 -11.36
N TYR A 189 -8.05 -13.16 -12.02
CA TYR A 189 -9.30 -12.48 -12.33
C TYR A 189 -10.49 -13.28 -11.81
N PRO A 190 -11.65 -12.64 -11.56
CA PRO A 190 -12.87 -13.36 -11.27
C PRO A 190 -13.25 -14.30 -12.45
N SER A 191 -13.75 -15.46 -12.10
CA SER A 191 -14.31 -16.41 -13.07
C SER A 191 -15.45 -17.20 -12.42
N GLU A 192 -16.12 -18.04 -13.20
CA GLU A 192 -17.15 -18.96 -12.68
C GLU A 192 -16.57 -20.11 -11.84
N SER A 193 -15.25 -20.25 -11.79
CA SER A 193 -14.59 -21.26 -10.97
C SER A 193 -14.59 -20.89 -9.50
N ASP A 194 -14.91 -21.84 -8.63
CA ASP A 194 -14.80 -21.70 -7.16
C ASP A 194 -13.36 -21.42 -6.70
N SER A 195 -12.38 -21.67 -7.56
CA SER A 195 -10.95 -21.39 -7.32
C SER A 195 -10.48 -20.05 -7.89
N SER A 196 -11.37 -19.08 -8.08
CA SER A 196 -11.03 -17.73 -8.55
C SER A 196 -11.27 -16.67 -7.47
N ILE A 197 -10.69 -15.47 -7.66
CA ILE A 197 -11.07 -14.33 -6.82
C ILE A 197 -12.52 -13.95 -7.07
N ALA A 198 -13.18 -13.41 -6.02
CA ALA A 198 -14.63 -13.17 -6.07
C ALA A 198 -15.02 -11.82 -6.72
N SER A 199 -14.07 -10.89 -6.91
CA SER A 199 -14.28 -9.58 -7.54
C SER A 199 -13.00 -9.05 -8.16
N ASP A 200 -13.13 -8.17 -9.15
CA ASP A 200 -12.01 -7.49 -9.82
C ASP A 200 -11.26 -6.52 -8.90
N GLU A 201 -11.95 -5.81 -8.02
CA GLU A 201 -11.34 -4.75 -7.22
C GLU A 201 -10.74 -5.32 -5.93
N VAL A 202 -9.43 -5.56 -5.95
CA VAL A 202 -8.66 -6.03 -4.79
C VAL A 202 -8.18 -4.84 -3.98
N ALA A 203 -8.91 -4.54 -2.89
CA ALA A 203 -8.74 -3.31 -2.10
C ALA A 203 -7.76 -3.45 -0.93
N SER A 204 -7.57 -4.65 -0.39
CA SER A 204 -6.67 -4.89 0.74
C SER A 204 -6.02 -6.27 0.66
N LEU A 205 -4.79 -6.35 1.13
CA LEU A 205 -3.99 -7.57 1.21
C LEU A 205 -3.37 -7.67 2.59
N LEU A 206 -3.45 -8.84 3.19
CA LEU A 206 -2.80 -9.15 4.46
C LEU A 206 -2.19 -10.55 4.42
N ARG A 207 -0.94 -10.67 4.82
CA ARG A 207 -0.33 -11.96 5.11
C ARG A 207 -0.39 -12.22 6.61
N ASP A 208 -1.04 -13.32 7.02
CA ASP A 208 -1.12 -13.69 8.42
C ASP A 208 0.15 -14.42 8.92
N ARG A 209 0.22 -14.67 10.23
CA ARG A 209 1.36 -15.35 10.88
C ARG A 209 1.53 -16.80 10.42
N GLN A 210 0.48 -17.43 9.90
CA GLN A 210 0.53 -18.79 9.35
C GLN A 210 1.03 -18.80 7.90
N GLY A 211 1.18 -17.62 7.28
CA GLY A 211 1.59 -17.42 5.90
C GLY A 211 0.45 -17.57 4.90
N LEU A 212 -0.79 -17.42 5.35
CA LEU A 212 -1.95 -17.30 4.46
C LEU A 212 -2.10 -15.87 4.00
N MET A 213 -2.54 -15.70 2.76
CA MET A 213 -2.87 -14.40 2.20
C MET A 213 -4.38 -14.16 2.27
N TRP A 214 -4.77 -13.05 2.84
CA TRP A 214 -6.13 -12.59 2.92
C TRP A 214 -6.32 -11.47 1.91
N VAL A 215 -7.31 -11.63 1.03
CA VAL A 215 -7.56 -10.74 -0.09
C VAL A 215 -8.94 -10.11 0.10
N GLY A 216 -8.98 -8.86 0.52
CA GLY A 216 -10.21 -8.09 0.69
C GLY A 216 -10.57 -7.36 -0.60
N MET A 217 -11.83 -7.45 -0.98
CA MET A 217 -12.30 -6.95 -2.28
C MET A 217 -13.49 -6.01 -2.14
N ILE A 218 -13.65 -5.11 -3.09
CA ILE A 218 -14.87 -4.31 -3.24
C ILE A 218 -15.89 -5.15 -4.01
N GLY A 219 -17.03 -5.42 -3.37
CA GLY A 219 -18.10 -6.22 -3.98
C GLY A 219 -17.92 -7.75 -3.87
N GLY A 220 -16.73 -8.24 -3.46
CA GLY A 220 -16.39 -9.66 -3.42
C GLY A 220 -16.21 -10.26 -2.01
N GLY A 221 -16.23 -9.42 -0.95
CA GLY A 221 -15.93 -9.89 0.41
C GLY A 221 -14.44 -10.19 0.60
N VAL A 222 -14.12 -11.34 1.21
CA VAL A 222 -12.75 -11.76 1.51
C VAL A 222 -12.47 -13.13 0.93
N ASN A 223 -11.34 -13.30 0.26
CA ASN A 223 -10.77 -14.59 -0.08
C ASN A 223 -9.57 -14.89 0.82
N LYS A 224 -9.42 -16.16 1.18
CA LYS A 224 -8.27 -16.72 1.88
C LYS A 224 -7.47 -17.60 0.93
N VAL A 225 -6.18 -17.38 0.84
CA VAL A 225 -5.31 -18.07 -0.12
C VAL A 225 -4.14 -18.70 0.60
N SER A 226 -3.83 -19.96 0.27
CA SER A 226 -2.61 -20.63 0.73
C SER A 226 -1.57 -20.64 -0.39
N PRO A 227 -0.53 -19.78 -0.34
CA PRO A 227 0.49 -19.72 -1.39
C PRO A 227 1.41 -20.93 -1.46
N ARG A 228 1.36 -21.84 -0.48
CA ARG A 228 2.28 -23.01 -0.40
C ARG A 228 1.99 -24.11 -1.41
N LYS A 229 0.82 -24.09 -2.06
CA LYS A 229 0.46 -25.05 -3.09
C LYS A 229 0.55 -24.37 -4.44
N ALA A 230 1.10 -25.06 -5.45
CA ALA A 230 1.21 -24.54 -6.82
C ALA A 230 -0.16 -24.17 -7.43
N ASP A 231 -1.23 -24.72 -6.87
CA ASP A 231 -2.60 -24.31 -7.13
C ASP A 231 -3.07 -23.39 -6.00
N PHE A 232 -3.33 -22.14 -6.29
CA PHE A 232 -3.92 -21.20 -5.34
C PHE A 232 -5.29 -21.72 -4.92
N TYR A 233 -5.41 -22.11 -3.69
CA TYR A 233 -6.69 -22.50 -3.09
C TYR A 233 -7.40 -21.24 -2.63
N TRP A 234 -8.40 -20.82 -3.38
CA TRP A 234 -9.27 -19.70 -3.04
C TRP A 234 -10.41 -20.24 -2.18
N ASP A 235 -10.40 -19.94 -0.88
CA ASP A 235 -11.53 -20.19 -0.02
C ASP A 235 -12.38 -18.92 0.05
N GLN A 236 -13.51 -18.94 -0.62
CA GLN A 236 -14.50 -17.88 -0.49
C GLN A 236 -15.17 -18.06 0.87
N LEU A 237 -14.87 -17.20 1.82
CA LEU A 237 -15.52 -17.20 3.12
C LEU A 237 -16.97 -16.73 2.98
N LEU A 238 -17.81 -17.60 2.42
CA LEU A 238 -19.25 -17.37 2.22
C LEU A 238 -19.96 -17.06 3.54
N GLU A 239 -19.48 -17.59 4.66
CA GLU A 239 -20.00 -17.30 5.99
C GLU A 239 -19.72 -15.85 6.40
N VAL A 240 -18.55 -15.31 6.14
CA VAL A 240 -18.21 -13.90 6.39
C VAL A 240 -19.11 -12.98 5.57
N LYS A 241 -19.40 -13.32 4.33
CA LYS A 241 -20.34 -12.58 3.47
C LYS A 241 -21.76 -12.55 4.05
N ARG A 242 -22.21 -13.65 4.68
CA ARG A 242 -23.51 -13.74 5.36
C ARG A 242 -23.54 -12.95 6.67
N MET A 243 -22.45 -12.97 7.45
CA MET A 243 -22.36 -12.30 8.75
C MET A 243 -22.23 -10.78 8.62
N LEU A 244 -21.38 -10.29 7.71
CA LEU A 244 -21.08 -8.85 7.60
C LEU A 244 -22.15 -8.07 6.86
N LYS A 245 -23.11 -8.72 6.17
CA LYS A 245 -24.13 -8.06 5.32
C LYS A 245 -23.54 -7.04 4.33
N THR A 246 -22.23 -7.14 4.06
CA THR A 246 -21.47 -6.29 3.14
C THR A 246 -20.66 -7.15 2.20
N THR A 247 -20.44 -6.63 1.01
CA THR A 247 -19.61 -7.29 -0.02
C THR A 247 -18.27 -6.58 -0.23
N SER A 248 -18.00 -5.51 0.52
CA SER A 248 -16.79 -4.70 0.35
C SER A 248 -15.92 -4.75 1.60
N VAL A 249 -14.66 -5.17 1.42
CA VAL A 249 -13.63 -5.19 2.47
C VAL A 249 -12.48 -4.30 2.01
N ARG A 250 -12.32 -3.15 2.70
CA ARG A 250 -11.31 -2.13 2.35
C ARG A 250 -10.06 -2.21 3.18
N SER A 251 -10.11 -2.87 4.32
CA SER A 251 -8.97 -3.05 5.22
C SER A 251 -9.09 -4.36 5.97
N ILE A 252 -7.96 -4.99 6.22
CA ILE A 252 -7.82 -6.18 7.04
C ILE A 252 -6.69 -5.90 8.02
N LEU A 253 -6.89 -6.25 9.28
CA LEU A 253 -5.90 -6.09 10.34
C LEU A 253 -5.65 -7.43 11.00
N LEU A 254 -4.39 -7.70 11.34
CA LEU A 254 -3.98 -8.80 12.20
C LEU A 254 -3.84 -8.26 13.62
N ASP A 255 -4.49 -8.87 14.57
CA ASP A 255 -4.32 -8.56 15.98
C ASP A 255 -3.18 -9.36 16.62
N ASP A 256 -2.94 -9.17 17.93
CA ASP A 256 -1.86 -9.83 18.66
C ASP A 256 -2.10 -11.34 18.85
N GLU A 257 -3.32 -11.79 18.69
CA GLU A 257 -3.70 -13.20 18.82
C GLU A 257 -3.56 -13.96 17.48
N GLY A 258 -3.52 -13.27 16.33
CA GLY A 258 -3.21 -13.78 14.98
C GLY A 258 -4.38 -14.06 14.09
#